data_2f7283e3cb4c8aa90b19ecd4f0a2ca33
#
_entry.id   2f7283e3cb4c8aa90b19ecd4f0a2ca33
#
_cell.length_a   1.000
_cell.length_b   1.000
_cell.length_c   1.000
_cell.angle_alpha   90.00
_cell.angle_beta   90.00
_cell.angle_gamma   90.00
#
_symmetry.space_group_name_H-M   'P 1'
#
loop_
_entity.id
_entity.type
_entity.pdbx_description
1 polymer ?
#
loop_
_entity_poly.entity_id
_entity_poly.type
_entity_poly.pdbx_seq_one_letter_code
_entity_poly.pdbx_strand_id
1 'polypeptide(L)'
;MAQRGQPWAVLLLVVAATAAVSSGQNPRGTTAPGGETFASRVVAANLGNPWEVTWGPDAHLWITERTAFRVTRVDPADGSRKVALTLDDVYQTSVQDGLMGMALHPDLLKSRGRDWVFLVSTYDADAGSGVTRRLRVRRYTYDPAAQTLGSPVTVIDDLPAHDDHGGGRILVGPDGKLYLSRGDQGSNWLANYCNAIHSQDLPTAAEIAARDWVSYQGKVLRLEVDGAIPADNPTIKGVRSHIFSYGLRNPQGLTFGPSGLLYASEHGPSTDDEIDLIQAGKNYGWPHVAGYNDDRSYAYANWSASSTPCASLEFTYTTPQARP
;
A
#
# COMPACT_ATOMS: atom_id res chain seq x y z
N MET A 1 -2.36 -15.27 -63.21
CA MET A 1 -1.94 -16.31 -62.23
C MET A 1 -2.11 -15.73 -60.84
N ALA A 2 -3.17 -16.14 -60.14
CA ALA A 2 -3.53 -15.62 -58.83
C ALA A 2 -3.14 -16.66 -57.81
N GLN A 3 -2.25 -16.30 -56.89
CA GLN A 3 -1.97 -17.11 -55.69
C GLN A 3 -2.92 -16.74 -54.57
N ARG A 4 -3.69 -17.75 -54.14
CA ARG A 4 -4.58 -17.64 -52.99
C ARG A 4 -3.78 -17.81 -51.72
N GLY A 5 -3.84 -16.81 -50.83
CA GLY A 5 -3.38 -16.92 -49.46
C GLY A 5 -4.34 -17.71 -48.58
N GLN A 6 -3.83 -18.70 -47.87
CA GLN A 6 -4.58 -19.45 -46.88
C GLN A 6 -4.65 -18.67 -45.55
N PRO A 7 -5.79 -18.68 -44.85
CA PRO A 7 -5.87 -18.10 -43.51
C PRO A 7 -5.32 -19.06 -42.45
N TRP A 8 -4.42 -18.58 -41.65
CA TRP A 8 -3.94 -19.29 -40.46
C TRP A 8 -5.01 -19.24 -39.37
N ALA A 9 -5.61 -20.39 -39.08
CA ALA A 9 -6.48 -20.55 -37.94
C ALA A 9 -5.61 -20.62 -36.66
N VAL A 10 -5.69 -19.61 -35.82
CA VAL A 10 -5.12 -19.63 -34.48
C VAL A 10 -6.04 -20.49 -33.60
N LEU A 11 -5.57 -21.66 -33.25
CA LEU A 11 -6.25 -22.56 -32.32
C LEU A 11 -5.95 -22.09 -30.91
N LEU A 12 -6.88 -21.36 -30.27
CA LEU A 12 -6.83 -21.02 -28.86
C LEU A 12 -7.13 -22.28 -28.04
N LEU A 13 -6.09 -22.88 -27.47
CA LEU A 13 -6.23 -23.93 -26.48
C LEU A 13 -6.58 -23.28 -25.13
N VAL A 14 -7.86 -23.26 -24.78
CA VAL A 14 -8.30 -22.93 -23.45
C VAL A 14 -8.06 -24.16 -22.55
N VAL A 15 -6.97 -24.16 -21.82
CA VAL A 15 -6.75 -25.14 -20.75
C VAL A 15 -7.55 -24.69 -19.54
N ALA A 16 -8.73 -25.22 -19.35
CA ALA A 16 -9.48 -25.09 -18.12
C ALA A 16 -8.79 -25.94 -17.03
N ALA A 17 -7.97 -25.32 -16.21
CA ALA A 17 -7.46 -25.96 -15.01
C ALA A 17 -8.59 -26.02 -13.97
N THR A 18 -9.31 -27.12 -13.93
CA THR A 18 -10.17 -27.47 -12.80
C THR A 18 -9.27 -27.86 -11.63
N ALA A 19 -9.05 -26.92 -10.69
CA ALA A 19 -8.44 -27.25 -9.43
C ALA A 19 -9.42 -28.11 -8.63
N ALA A 20 -9.22 -29.41 -8.65
CA ALA A 20 -9.88 -30.32 -7.72
C ALA A 20 -9.37 -29.98 -6.30
N VAL A 21 -10.25 -29.47 -5.45
CA VAL A 21 -9.97 -29.30 -4.02
C VAL A 21 -9.93 -30.70 -3.41
N SER A 22 -8.74 -31.29 -3.30
CA SER A 22 -8.55 -32.50 -2.51
C SER A 22 -8.56 -32.12 -1.03
N SER A 23 -9.63 -32.43 -0.36
CA SER A 23 -9.68 -32.46 1.10
C SER A 23 -8.75 -33.58 1.59
N GLY A 24 -7.62 -33.20 2.19
CA GLY A 24 -6.71 -34.14 2.82
C GLY A 24 -5.25 -33.97 2.40
N GLN A 25 -4.69 -32.77 2.49
CA GLN A 25 -3.23 -32.65 2.49
C GLN A 25 -2.73 -32.73 3.92
N ASN A 26 -2.02 -33.80 4.25
CA ASN A 26 -1.13 -33.83 5.41
C ASN A 26 -0.20 -32.61 5.34
N PRO A 27 0.02 -31.89 6.45
CA PRO A 27 0.93 -30.74 6.43
C PRO A 27 2.32 -31.20 5.96
N ARG A 28 2.76 -30.68 4.82
CA ARG A 28 4.14 -30.87 4.38
C ARG A 28 5.03 -30.04 5.29
N GLY A 29 5.83 -30.71 6.12
CA GLY A 29 6.88 -30.04 6.86
C GLY A 29 7.94 -29.51 5.92
N THR A 30 8.30 -28.24 6.04
CA THR A 30 9.46 -27.64 5.40
C THR A 30 10.51 -27.38 6.47
N THR A 31 11.77 -27.72 6.19
CA THR A 31 12.88 -27.45 7.12
C THR A 31 13.54 -26.12 6.74
N ALA A 32 13.58 -25.19 7.69
CA ALA A 32 14.31 -23.94 7.54
C ALA A 32 15.84 -24.15 7.71
N PRO A 33 16.68 -23.24 7.20
CA PRO A 33 18.10 -23.21 7.54
C PRO A 33 18.26 -23.06 9.06
N GLY A 34 18.81 -24.08 9.73
CA GLY A 34 18.92 -24.13 11.20
C GLY A 34 18.17 -25.29 11.86
N GLY A 35 17.44 -26.13 11.08
CA GLY A 35 16.82 -27.34 11.55
C GLY A 35 15.41 -27.20 12.15
N GLU A 36 14.82 -26.03 12.13
CA GLU A 36 13.43 -25.84 12.55
C GLU A 36 12.44 -26.45 11.54
N THR A 37 11.43 -27.16 12.04
CA THR A 37 10.39 -27.78 11.22
C THR A 37 9.10 -26.97 11.33
N PHE A 38 8.56 -26.54 10.18
CA PHE A 38 7.28 -25.83 10.09
C PHE A 38 6.20 -26.75 9.51
N ALA A 39 5.04 -26.74 10.13
CA ALA A 39 3.82 -27.32 9.55
C ALA A 39 2.96 -26.19 8.95
N SER A 40 2.39 -26.40 7.78
CA SER A 40 1.51 -25.45 7.13
C SER A 40 0.12 -26.07 6.91
N ARG A 41 -0.92 -25.25 7.05
CA ARG A 41 -2.29 -25.62 6.68
C ARG A 41 -3.00 -24.44 6.05
N VAL A 42 -3.98 -24.70 5.20
CA VAL A 42 -4.89 -23.67 4.70
C VAL A 42 -5.92 -23.39 5.80
N VAL A 43 -5.97 -22.16 6.30
CA VAL A 43 -6.96 -21.71 7.27
C VAL A 43 -8.23 -21.22 6.58
N ALA A 44 -8.08 -20.43 5.53
CA ALA A 44 -9.18 -19.90 4.73
C ALA A 44 -8.78 -19.84 3.26
N ALA A 45 -9.72 -20.12 2.35
CA ALA A 45 -9.54 -20.02 0.90
C ALA A 45 -10.59 -19.09 0.29
N ASN A 46 -10.46 -18.72 -0.98
CA ASN A 46 -11.45 -17.93 -1.73
C ASN A 46 -11.74 -16.56 -1.06
N LEU A 47 -10.72 -15.90 -0.56
CA LEU A 47 -10.77 -14.51 -0.14
C LEU A 47 -10.66 -13.60 -1.37
N GLY A 48 -11.33 -12.44 -1.33
CA GLY A 48 -11.35 -11.45 -2.41
C GLY A 48 -10.07 -10.63 -2.49
N ASN A 49 -8.95 -11.22 -2.93
CA ASN A 49 -7.63 -10.59 -2.99
C ASN A 49 -7.25 -9.94 -1.65
N PRO A 50 -6.90 -10.74 -0.62
CA PRO A 50 -6.54 -10.22 0.69
C PRO A 50 -5.32 -9.29 0.58
N TRP A 51 -5.40 -8.13 1.22
CA TRP A 51 -4.32 -7.16 1.27
C TRP A 51 -3.65 -7.13 2.63
N GLU A 52 -4.42 -6.91 3.69
CA GLU A 52 -3.95 -6.92 5.06
C GLU A 52 -4.40 -8.19 5.76
N VAL A 53 -3.50 -8.77 6.53
CA VAL A 53 -3.82 -9.83 7.47
C VAL A 53 -3.16 -9.48 8.80
N THR A 54 -3.95 -9.26 9.84
CA THR A 54 -3.44 -8.92 11.16
C THR A 54 -4.11 -9.76 12.23
N TRP A 55 -3.37 -10.04 13.31
CA TRP A 55 -3.88 -10.77 14.46
C TRP A 55 -4.69 -9.84 15.37
N GLY A 56 -5.93 -10.19 15.64
CA GLY A 56 -6.79 -9.43 16.53
C GLY A 56 -6.66 -9.85 18.01
N PRO A 57 -7.01 -8.95 18.93
CA PRO A 57 -7.03 -9.24 20.36
C PRO A 57 -8.13 -10.27 20.75
N ASP A 58 -9.02 -10.58 19.83
CA ASP A 58 -10.09 -11.58 19.91
C ASP A 58 -9.67 -12.96 19.39
N ALA A 59 -8.39 -13.18 19.22
CA ALA A 59 -7.79 -14.40 18.67
C ALA A 59 -8.28 -14.77 17.25
N HIS A 60 -8.70 -13.77 16.47
CA HIS A 60 -9.06 -13.94 15.06
C HIS A 60 -8.05 -13.28 14.16
N LEU A 61 -7.95 -13.79 12.93
CA LEU A 61 -7.31 -13.09 11.84
C LEU A 61 -8.29 -12.05 11.27
N TRP A 62 -7.86 -10.80 11.25
CA TRP A 62 -8.59 -9.71 10.62
C TRP A 62 -7.99 -9.48 9.26
N ILE A 63 -8.82 -9.48 8.22
CA ILE A 63 -8.38 -9.48 6.83
C ILE A 63 -9.15 -8.41 6.06
N THR A 64 -8.43 -7.55 5.34
CA THR A 64 -9.06 -6.73 4.30
C THR A 64 -9.09 -7.52 3.00
N GLU A 65 -10.26 -7.65 2.41
CA GLU A 65 -10.45 -8.23 1.09
C GLU A 65 -10.58 -7.10 0.07
N ARG A 66 -9.49 -6.84 -0.64
CA ARG A 66 -9.27 -5.66 -1.46
C ARG A 66 -10.34 -5.45 -2.54
N THR A 67 -10.70 -6.51 -3.26
CA THR A 67 -11.66 -6.46 -4.38
C THR A 67 -13.09 -6.82 -3.96
N ALA A 68 -13.26 -7.39 -2.79
CA ALA A 68 -14.58 -7.61 -2.19
C ALA A 68 -15.02 -6.46 -1.28
N PHE A 69 -14.14 -5.47 -1.06
CA PHE A 69 -14.37 -4.24 -0.28
C PHE A 69 -14.87 -4.52 1.13
N ARG A 70 -14.37 -5.58 1.75
CA ARG A 70 -14.85 -6.00 3.07
C ARG A 70 -13.73 -6.33 4.04
N VAL A 71 -14.05 -6.17 5.31
CA VAL A 71 -13.22 -6.66 6.41
C VAL A 71 -13.83 -7.97 6.89
N THR A 72 -13.04 -9.03 6.82
CA THR A 72 -13.43 -10.38 7.24
C THR A 72 -12.60 -10.81 8.43
N ARG A 73 -13.26 -11.29 9.48
CA ARG A 73 -12.62 -11.96 10.62
C ARG A 73 -12.68 -13.46 10.38
N VAL A 74 -11.56 -14.14 10.60
CA VAL A 74 -11.43 -15.59 10.40
C VAL A 74 -10.98 -16.22 11.71
N ASP A 75 -11.72 -17.19 12.20
CA ASP A 75 -11.27 -18.04 13.30
C ASP A 75 -10.15 -18.97 12.79
N PRO A 76 -8.93 -18.88 13.32
CA PRO A 76 -7.84 -19.73 12.87
C PRO A 76 -8.02 -21.20 13.27
N ALA A 77 -8.90 -21.53 14.21
CA ALA A 77 -9.12 -22.91 14.65
C ALA A 77 -9.83 -23.75 13.58
N ASP A 78 -10.90 -23.21 12.99
CA ASP A 78 -11.76 -23.93 12.05
C ASP A 78 -11.94 -23.25 10.68
N GLY A 79 -11.42 -22.03 10.52
CA GLY A 79 -11.55 -21.24 9.29
C GLY A 79 -12.91 -20.57 9.11
N SER A 80 -13.76 -20.60 10.14
CA SER A 80 -15.06 -19.91 10.11
C SER A 80 -14.88 -18.39 9.94
N ARG A 81 -15.84 -17.75 9.26
CA ARG A 81 -15.70 -16.34 8.83
C ARG A 81 -16.87 -15.50 9.30
N LYS A 82 -16.55 -14.29 9.69
CA LYS A 82 -17.53 -13.24 9.94
C LYS A 82 -17.11 -11.99 9.15
N VAL A 83 -17.96 -11.53 8.25
CA VAL A 83 -17.80 -10.22 7.63
C VAL A 83 -18.15 -9.16 8.67
N ALA A 84 -17.17 -8.36 9.04
CA ALA A 84 -17.34 -7.27 10.01
C ALA A 84 -17.77 -5.96 9.35
N LEU A 85 -17.43 -5.75 8.07
CA LEU A 85 -17.79 -4.56 7.31
C LEU A 85 -17.77 -4.87 5.82
N THR A 86 -18.69 -4.28 5.07
CA THR A 86 -18.60 -4.13 3.61
C THR A 86 -18.71 -2.66 3.27
N LEU A 87 -17.83 -2.15 2.41
CA LEU A 87 -17.82 -0.78 1.93
C LEU A 87 -18.45 -0.71 0.54
N ASP A 88 -19.22 0.32 0.28
CA ASP A 88 -19.91 0.58 -1.00
C ASP A 88 -19.29 1.77 -1.77
N ASP A 89 -18.36 2.48 -1.15
CA ASP A 89 -17.75 3.70 -1.69
C ASP A 89 -16.22 3.54 -1.92
N VAL A 90 -15.78 2.33 -2.25
CA VAL A 90 -14.42 2.02 -2.65
C VAL A 90 -14.32 2.03 -4.16
N TYR A 91 -13.33 2.75 -4.69
CA TYR A 91 -13.00 2.70 -6.11
C TYR A 91 -11.77 1.82 -6.33
N GLN A 92 -11.88 0.85 -7.26
CA GLN A 92 -10.82 -0.12 -7.52
C GLN A 92 -10.81 -0.49 -9.01
N THR A 93 -9.65 -0.48 -9.63
CA THR A 93 -9.46 -0.84 -11.04
C THR A 93 -8.28 -1.76 -11.27
N SER A 94 -7.31 -1.80 -10.38
CA SER A 94 -6.06 -2.51 -10.58
C SER A 94 -5.67 -3.39 -9.38
N VAL A 95 -4.41 -3.75 -9.33
CA VAL A 95 -3.86 -4.61 -8.26
C VAL A 95 -3.37 -3.83 -7.04
N GLN A 96 -3.26 -2.50 -7.12
CA GLN A 96 -2.68 -1.67 -6.06
C GLN A 96 -3.61 -0.56 -5.54
N ASP A 97 -4.89 -0.66 -5.86
CA ASP A 97 -5.96 0.20 -5.35
C ASP A 97 -7.12 -0.64 -4.77
N GLY A 98 -8.06 -0.01 -4.09
CA GLY A 98 -9.20 -0.68 -3.46
C GLY A 98 -9.20 -0.55 -1.93
N LEU A 99 -9.71 -1.55 -1.22
CA LEU A 99 -9.58 -1.65 0.24
C LEU A 99 -8.23 -2.26 0.59
N MET A 100 -7.37 -1.46 1.21
CA MET A 100 -5.95 -1.77 1.38
C MET A 100 -5.59 -2.07 2.85
N GLY A 101 -4.75 -1.26 3.47
CA GLY A 101 -4.26 -1.47 4.82
C GLY A 101 -5.33 -1.35 5.91
N MET A 102 -5.06 -2.03 7.00
CA MET A 102 -5.87 -2.00 8.21
C MET A 102 -4.97 -1.96 9.44
N ALA A 103 -5.34 -1.13 10.42
CA ALA A 103 -4.71 -1.13 11.73
C ALA A 103 -5.75 -1.29 12.83
N LEU A 104 -5.48 -2.18 13.77
CA LEU A 104 -6.27 -2.33 14.98
C LEU A 104 -5.68 -1.44 16.07
N HIS A 105 -6.52 -0.62 16.74
CA HIS A 105 -6.05 0.18 17.85
C HIS A 105 -5.58 -0.72 19.00
N PRO A 106 -4.46 -0.42 19.70
CA PRO A 106 -3.96 -1.24 20.79
C PRO A 106 -4.94 -1.43 21.96
N ASP A 107 -5.91 -0.53 22.10
CA ASP A 107 -6.96 -0.62 23.12
C ASP A 107 -8.24 -1.36 22.65
N LEU A 108 -8.26 -1.86 21.42
CA LEU A 108 -9.39 -2.66 20.91
C LEU A 108 -9.75 -3.80 21.88
N LEU A 109 -11.01 -3.89 22.27
CA LEU A 109 -11.58 -4.86 23.23
C LEU A 109 -11.01 -4.77 24.66
N LYS A 110 -10.41 -3.64 25.04
CA LYS A 110 -9.90 -3.40 26.40
C LYS A 110 -10.81 -2.51 27.26
N SER A 111 -12.05 -2.27 26.80
CA SER A 111 -13.04 -1.43 27.53
C SER A 111 -12.53 -0.02 27.84
N ARG A 112 -11.73 0.56 26.93
CA ARG A 112 -11.17 1.91 27.07
C ARG A 112 -11.84 2.94 26.16
N GLY A 113 -12.98 2.58 25.52
CA GLY A 113 -13.70 3.44 24.58
C GLY A 113 -12.94 3.69 23.27
N ARG A 114 -11.98 2.84 22.94
CA ARG A 114 -11.17 2.92 21.72
C ARG A 114 -11.18 1.60 20.96
N ASP A 115 -12.38 1.05 20.79
CA ASP A 115 -12.59 -0.15 19.97
C ASP A 115 -12.49 0.25 18.49
N TRP A 116 -11.33 0.80 18.10
CA TRP A 116 -11.12 1.43 16.81
C TRP A 116 -10.34 0.56 15.85
N VAL A 117 -10.79 0.57 14.61
CA VAL A 117 -10.13 -0.04 13.45
C VAL A 117 -9.96 1.03 12.38
N PHE A 118 -8.76 1.19 11.89
CA PHE A 118 -8.42 2.14 10.83
C PHE A 118 -8.32 1.39 9.51
N LEU A 119 -8.96 1.91 8.47
CA LEU A 119 -8.96 1.34 7.13
C LEU A 119 -8.46 2.36 6.12
N VAL A 120 -7.64 1.89 5.21
CA VAL A 120 -7.15 2.65 4.05
C VAL A 120 -7.90 2.18 2.82
N SER A 121 -8.48 3.10 2.08
CA SER A 121 -9.17 2.77 0.83
C SER A 121 -9.02 3.87 -0.21
N THR A 122 -9.00 3.48 -1.47
CA THR A 122 -9.20 4.40 -2.58
C THR A 122 -10.68 4.65 -2.81
N TYR A 123 -11.00 5.83 -3.30
CA TYR A 123 -12.37 6.22 -3.63
C TYR A 123 -12.36 7.19 -4.82
N ASP A 124 -13.51 7.37 -5.44
CA ASP A 124 -13.72 8.40 -6.43
C ASP A 124 -14.17 9.68 -5.73
N ALA A 125 -13.39 10.74 -5.84
CA ALA A 125 -13.71 12.04 -5.26
C ALA A 125 -14.54 12.93 -6.20
N ASP A 126 -14.79 12.49 -7.45
CA ASP A 126 -15.60 13.20 -8.42
C ASP A 126 -16.99 12.58 -8.50
N ALA A 127 -18.02 13.30 -8.07
CA ALA A 127 -19.40 12.89 -8.25
C ALA A 127 -19.95 13.15 -9.66
N GLY A 128 -19.11 13.66 -10.59
CA GLY A 128 -19.48 14.05 -11.95
C GLY A 128 -19.25 12.94 -13.00
N SER A 129 -18.80 13.32 -14.16
CA SER A 129 -18.62 12.43 -15.32
C SER A 129 -17.22 11.83 -15.44
N GLY A 130 -16.30 12.21 -14.58
CA GLY A 130 -14.91 11.73 -14.54
C GLY A 130 -14.66 10.81 -13.35
N VAL A 131 -13.42 10.36 -13.24
CA VAL A 131 -12.92 9.65 -12.08
C VAL A 131 -11.76 10.44 -11.50
N THR A 132 -11.89 10.87 -10.25
CA THR A 132 -10.81 11.47 -9.49
C THR A 132 -10.43 10.54 -8.36
N ARG A 133 -9.51 9.60 -8.65
CA ARG A 133 -9.05 8.65 -7.64
C ARG A 133 -8.30 9.36 -6.53
N ARG A 134 -8.74 9.12 -5.30
CA ARG A 134 -8.11 9.60 -4.07
C ARG A 134 -8.00 8.45 -3.07
N LEU A 135 -7.13 8.63 -2.08
CA LEU A 135 -7.01 7.71 -0.96
C LEU A 135 -7.41 8.42 0.33
N ARG A 136 -8.03 7.66 1.22
CA ARG A 136 -8.43 8.13 2.55
C ARG A 136 -8.12 7.10 3.61
N VAL A 137 -8.03 7.58 4.84
CA VAL A 137 -8.05 6.78 6.05
C VAL A 137 -9.33 7.08 6.81
N ARG A 138 -10.09 6.05 7.13
CA ARG A 138 -11.25 6.13 8.01
C ARG A 138 -11.04 5.29 9.26
N ARG A 139 -11.50 5.80 10.39
CA ARG A 139 -11.60 5.08 11.64
C ARG A 139 -13.03 4.56 11.78
N TYR A 140 -13.16 3.30 12.14
CA TYR A 140 -14.43 2.65 12.46
C TYR A 140 -14.43 2.22 13.92
N THR A 141 -15.61 2.17 14.55
CA THR A 141 -15.78 1.60 15.88
C THR A 141 -16.29 0.17 15.74
N TYR A 142 -15.64 -0.75 16.43
CA TYR A 142 -16.04 -2.15 16.48
C TYR A 142 -17.08 -2.37 17.58
N ASP A 143 -18.20 -2.98 17.23
CA ASP A 143 -19.21 -3.49 18.16
C ASP A 143 -18.94 -4.98 18.42
N PRO A 144 -18.48 -5.37 19.62
CA PRO A 144 -18.19 -6.76 19.91
C PRO A 144 -19.44 -7.64 20.02
N ALA A 145 -20.61 -7.08 20.34
CA ALA A 145 -21.85 -7.84 20.44
C ALA A 145 -22.40 -8.19 19.04
N ALA A 146 -22.40 -7.23 18.13
CA ALA A 146 -22.78 -7.45 16.74
C ALA A 146 -21.67 -8.07 15.89
N GLN A 147 -20.42 -7.98 16.37
CA GLN A 147 -19.20 -8.34 15.65
C GLN A 147 -19.03 -7.58 14.31
N THR A 148 -19.38 -6.29 14.32
CA THR A 148 -19.38 -5.42 13.14
C THR A 148 -18.62 -4.14 13.40
N LEU A 149 -18.15 -3.53 12.31
CA LEU A 149 -17.56 -2.19 12.29
C LEU A 149 -18.61 -1.18 11.84
N GLY A 150 -18.69 -0.05 12.52
CA GLY A 150 -19.62 1.02 12.21
C GLY A 150 -19.07 2.40 12.54
N SER A 151 -19.93 3.43 12.48
CA SER A 151 -19.60 4.81 12.86
C SER A 151 -18.31 5.35 12.22
N PRO A 152 -18.21 5.41 10.88
CA PRO A 152 -17.01 5.87 10.20
C PRO A 152 -16.70 7.33 10.53
N VAL A 153 -15.43 7.60 10.79
CA VAL A 153 -14.90 8.96 10.96
C VAL A 153 -13.68 9.09 10.03
N THR A 154 -13.70 10.12 9.19
CA THR A 154 -12.55 10.42 8.33
C THR A 154 -11.38 10.92 9.19
N VAL A 155 -10.24 10.28 9.05
CA VAL A 155 -8.97 10.68 9.69
C VAL A 155 -8.22 11.62 8.74
N ILE A 156 -8.02 11.20 7.52
CA ILE A 156 -7.47 12.02 6.43
C ILE A 156 -8.04 11.53 5.10
N ASP A 157 -8.28 12.44 4.20
CA ASP A 157 -8.79 12.17 2.85
C ASP A 157 -8.07 13.01 1.80
N ASP A 158 -8.51 12.93 0.56
CA ASP A 158 -7.97 13.62 -0.61
C ASP A 158 -6.49 13.39 -0.88
N LEU A 159 -5.91 12.35 -0.27
CA LEU A 159 -4.54 11.97 -0.58
C LEU A 159 -4.46 11.52 -2.05
N PRO A 160 -3.42 11.95 -2.79
CA PRO A 160 -3.21 11.52 -4.17
C PRO A 160 -3.25 9.99 -4.26
N ALA A 161 -3.91 9.45 -5.28
CA ALA A 161 -3.96 8.01 -5.51
C ALA A 161 -3.97 7.69 -7.00
N HIS A 162 -3.37 6.57 -7.34
CA HIS A 162 -3.34 6.00 -8.68
C HIS A 162 -3.65 4.49 -8.61
N ASP A 163 -3.66 3.83 -9.75
CA ASP A 163 -3.85 2.37 -9.84
C ASP A 163 -2.54 1.59 -9.61
N ASP A 164 -1.42 2.27 -9.47
CA ASP A 164 -0.11 1.68 -9.23
C ASP A 164 0.58 2.36 -8.05
N HIS A 165 1.54 1.68 -7.43
CA HIS A 165 2.35 2.13 -6.29
C HIS A 165 1.53 2.88 -5.22
N GLY A 166 0.42 2.29 -4.80
CA GLY A 166 -0.48 2.90 -3.82
C GLY A 166 0.13 3.05 -2.42
N GLY A 167 1.11 2.23 -2.05
CA GLY A 167 1.52 2.05 -0.66
C GLY A 167 0.35 1.52 0.16
N GLY A 168 -0.13 2.31 1.11
CA GLY A 168 -1.40 2.03 1.82
C GLY A 168 -1.28 1.12 3.03
N ARG A 169 -0.07 0.74 3.45
CA ARG A 169 0.12 0.07 4.74
C ARG A 169 -0.09 1.06 5.86
N ILE A 170 -0.88 0.68 6.87
CA ILE A 170 -1.13 1.50 8.06
C ILE A 170 -0.90 0.69 9.33
N LEU A 171 -0.39 1.35 10.37
CA LEU A 171 -0.24 0.76 11.70
C LEU A 171 -0.37 1.82 12.78
N VAL A 172 -0.68 1.40 14.00
CA VAL A 172 -0.58 2.24 15.20
C VAL A 172 0.77 1.98 15.84
N GLY A 173 1.58 3.03 15.94
CA GLY A 173 2.89 2.96 16.57
C GLY A 173 2.84 2.83 18.10
N PRO A 174 3.98 2.52 18.73
CA PRO A 174 4.09 2.44 20.19
C PRO A 174 3.85 3.79 20.88
N ASP A 175 3.92 4.88 20.14
CA ASP A 175 3.60 6.25 20.55
C ASP A 175 2.09 6.59 20.42
N GLY A 176 1.27 5.62 20.01
CA GLY A 176 -0.16 5.77 19.83
C GLY A 176 -0.58 6.53 18.56
N LYS A 177 0.35 6.85 17.66
CA LYS A 177 0.09 7.57 16.43
C LYS A 177 -0.04 6.62 15.23
N LEU A 178 -0.69 7.08 14.17
CA LEU A 178 -0.81 6.33 12.92
C LEU A 178 0.41 6.56 12.05
N TYR A 179 0.90 5.49 11.45
CA TYR A 179 1.92 5.52 10.40
C TYR A 179 1.34 4.93 9.12
N LEU A 180 1.41 5.70 8.05
CA LEU A 180 0.83 5.35 6.75
C LEU A 180 1.90 5.42 5.66
N SER A 181 2.12 4.33 4.94
CA SER A 181 3.00 4.35 3.77
C SER A 181 2.28 4.87 2.53
N ARG A 182 3.01 5.63 1.71
CA ARG A 182 2.54 6.17 0.43
C ARG A 182 3.57 5.92 -0.64
N GLY A 183 3.15 5.29 -1.74
CA GLY A 183 4.00 5.13 -2.92
C GLY A 183 4.02 6.38 -3.81
N ASP A 184 4.88 6.36 -4.82
CA ASP A 184 5.05 7.43 -5.84
C ASP A 184 4.00 7.37 -6.94
N GLN A 185 3.03 6.44 -6.83
CA GLN A 185 1.90 6.23 -7.74
C GLN A 185 2.28 5.68 -9.12
N GLY A 186 3.40 4.98 -9.20
CA GLY A 186 3.92 4.44 -10.44
C GLY A 186 4.40 5.52 -11.40
N SER A 187 4.59 6.74 -10.93
CA SER A 187 5.09 7.84 -11.75
C SER A 187 6.41 7.45 -12.40
N ASN A 188 6.59 7.88 -13.64
CA ASN A 188 7.75 7.54 -14.48
C ASN A 188 7.89 6.04 -14.82
N TRP A 189 6.80 5.29 -14.81
CA TRP A 189 6.79 3.87 -15.13
C TRP A 189 5.61 3.50 -16.04
N LEU A 190 5.82 2.66 -17.05
CA LEU A 190 4.81 2.18 -18.00
C LEU A 190 3.86 3.30 -18.49
N ALA A 191 2.55 3.13 -18.28
CA ALA A 191 1.55 4.12 -18.68
C ALA A 191 1.69 5.48 -17.95
N ASN A 192 2.44 5.52 -16.85
CA ASN A 192 2.63 6.70 -16.01
C ASN A 192 4.02 7.34 -16.18
N TYR A 193 4.80 6.92 -17.16
CA TYR A 193 6.21 7.34 -17.28
C TYR A 193 6.39 8.85 -17.50
N CYS A 194 5.37 9.56 -17.96
CA CYS A 194 5.40 11.02 -18.08
C CYS A 194 4.90 11.77 -16.84
N ASN A 195 4.39 11.07 -15.83
CA ASN A 195 3.94 11.71 -14.61
C ASN A 195 5.14 12.14 -13.75
N ALA A 196 5.02 13.30 -13.13
CA ALA A 196 6.05 13.81 -12.23
C ALA A 196 6.21 12.90 -11.02
N ILE A 197 7.47 12.66 -10.60
CA ILE A 197 7.78 11.96 -9.36
C ILE A 197 7.87 12.99 -8.23
N HIS A 198 6.94 12.88 -7.27
CA HIS A 198 6.84 13.80 -6.13
C HIS A 198 7.54 13.28 -4.86
N SER A 199 8.30 12.19 -4.96
CA SER A 199 8.94 11.56 -3.78
C SER A 199 9.92 12.50 -3.05
N GLN A 200 10.55 13.43 -3.78
CA GLN A 200 11.45 14.44 -3.21
C GLN A 200 10.75 15.75 -2.84
N ASP A 201 9.51 15.95 -3.28
CA ASP A 201 8.78 17.17 -3.00
C ASP A 201 8.32 17.23 -1.54
N LEU A 202 8.36 18.41 -0.97
CA LEU A 202 7.95 18.70 0.40
C LEU A 202 6.93 19.84 0.38
N PRO A 203 5.86 19.77 1.19
CA PRO A 203 4.82 20.77 1.15
C PRO A 203 5.31 22.09 1.76
N THR A 204 4.76 23.16 1.26
CA THR A 204 4.80 24.48 1.89
C THR A 204 3.75 24.58 3.01
N ALA A 205 3.87 25.57 3.89
CA ALA A 205 2.86 25.85 4.91
C ALA A 205 1.48 26.22 4.29
N ALA A 206 1.49 26.86 3.12
CA ALA A 206 0.28 27.23 2.40
C ALA A 206 -0.45 25.98 1.84
N GLU A 207 0.29 25.04 1.26
CA GLU A 207 -0.28 23.76 0.78
C GLU A 207 -0.85 22.96 1.93
N ILE A 208 -0.18 22.90 3.09
CA ILE A 208 -0.73 22.25 4.29
C ILE A 208 -2.06 22.90 4.70
N ALA A 209 -2.10 24.23 4.76
CA ALA A 209 -3.31 24.96 5.13
C ALA A 209 -4.45 24.76 4.11
N ALA A 210 -4.12 24.64 2.84
CA ALA A 210 -5.06 24.38 1.75
C ALA A 210 -5.47 22.90 1.63
N ARG A 211 -4.84 21.98 2.39
CA ARG A 211 -4.95 20.52 2.26
C ARG A 211 -4.57 20.04 0.85
N ASP A 212 -3.62 20.71 0.23
CA ASP A 212 -3.01 20.24 -1.01
C ASP A 212 -1.93 19.19 -0.70
N TRP A 213 -2.28 17.93 -0.94
CA TRP A 213 -1.44 16.79 -0.60
C TRP A 213 -0.62 16.26 -1.78
N VAL A 214 -0.44 17.03 -2.86
CA VAL A 214 0.31 16.54 -4.05
C VAL A 214 1.70 16.00 -3.69
N SER A 215 2.37 16.63 -2.73
CA SER A 215 3.69 16.23 -2.25
C SER A 215 3.69 15.01 -1.30
N TYR A 216 2.53 14.42 -0.99
CA TYR A 216 2.43 13.28 -0.07
C TYR A 216 2.63 11.91 -0.74
N GLN A 217 3.21 11.89 -1.92
CA GLN A 217 3.60 10.69 -2.68
C GLN A 217 5.03 10.30 -2.34
N GLY A 218 5.31 8.99 -2.24
CA GLY A 218 6.64 8.47 -1.88
C GLY A 218 7.07 8.85 -0.46
N LYS A 219 6.20 8.61 0.53
CA LYS A 219 6.36 9.07 1.92
C LYS A 219 5.98 7.98 2.93
N VAL A 220 6.49 8.12 4.13
CA VAL A 220 5.81 7.63 5.33
C VAL A 220 5.20 8.84 6.03
N LEU A 221 3.90 8.79 6.26
CA LEU A 221 3.15 9.80 7.00
C LEU A 221 2.97 9.35 8.44
N ARG A 222 2.98 10.30 9.38
CA ARG A 222 2.67 10.08 10.80
C ARG A 222 1.61 11.08 11.23
N LEU A 223 0.50 10.56 11.75
CA LEU A 223 -0.70 11.33 12.09
C LEU A 223 -1.15 11.04 13.51
N GLU A 224 -1.82 12.00 14.15
CA GLU A 224 -2.67 11.70 15.30
C GLU A 224 -3.85 10.81 14.87
N VAL A 225 -4.47 10.09 15.80
CA VAL A 225 -5.59 9.19 15.52
C VAL A 225 -6.86 9.92 15.04
N ASP A 226 -6.90 11.23 15.16
CA ASP A 226 -7.95 12.12 14.65
C ASP A 226 -7.55 12.83 13.33
N GLY A 227 -6.35 12.55 12.83
CA GLY A 227 -5.84 13.11 11.58
C GLY A 227 -5.03 14.39 11.73
N ALA A 228 -4.86 14.92 12.94
CA ALA A 228 -4.02 16.11 13.15
C ALA A 228 -2.53 15.82 12.88
N ILE A 229 -1.78 16.86 12.57
CA ILE A 229 -0.32 16.80 12.47
C ILE A 229 0.27 16.71 13.89
N PRO A 230 1.01 15.64 14.24
CA PRO A 230 1.64 15.53 15.54
C PRO A 230 2.59 16.68 15.81
N ALA A 231 2.53 17.25 17.03
CA ALA A 231 3.35 18.39 17.43
C ALA A 231 4.85 18.05 17.43
N ASP A 232 5.16 16.77 17.57
CA ASP A 232 6.52 16.21 17.59
C ASP A 232 6.95 15.59 16.24
N ASN A 233 6.18 15.81 15.15
CA ASN A 233 6.63 15.45 13.81
C ASN A 233 7.86 16.28 13.40
N PRO A 234 8.74 15.72 12.55
CA PRO A 234 9.91 16.44 12.09
C PRO A 234 9.51 17.72 11.35
N THR A 235 10.29 18.78 11.57
CA THR A 235 10.24 19.99 10.75
C THR A 235 11.26 19.83 9.63
N ILE A 236 10.77 19.64 8.39
CA ILE A 236 11.61 19.41 7.23
C ILE A 236 11.59 20.69 6.38
N LYS A 237 12.78 21.25 6.09
CA LYS A 237 12.93 22.54 5.39
C LYS A 237 12.02 23.65 5.96
N GLY A 238 11.88 23.69 7.28
CA GLY A 238 11.11 24.73 7.98
C GLY A 238 9.61 24.49 8.08
N VAL A 239 9.08 23.42 7.50
CA VAL A 239 7.65 23.08 7.55
C VAL A 239 7.42 21.81 8.35
N ARG A 240 6.47 21.84 9.29
CA ARG A 240 5.95 20.64 9.96
C ARG A 240 4.69 20.19 9.24
N SER A 241 4.62 18.91 8.90
CA SER A 241 3.51 18.28 8.20
C SER A 241 3.26 16.88 8.73
N HIS A 242 2.39 16.11 8.08
CA HIS A 242 2.25 14.68 8.37
C HIS A 242 3.45 13.86 7.90
N ILE A 243 4.35 14.42 7.08
CA ILE A 243 5.49 13.68 6.53
C ILE A 243 6.46 13.34 7.63
N PHE A 244 6.67 12.04 7.88
CA PHE A 244 7.64 11.50 8.81
C PHE A 244 8.99 11.25 8.12
N SER A 245 8.94 10.66 6.90
CA SER A 245 10.09 10.45 6.01
C SER A 245 9.66 10.56 4.55
N TYR A 246 10.62 10.73 3.63
CA TYR A 246 10.33 10.97 2.22
C TYR A 246 11.38 10.35 1.30
N GLY A 247 11.16 10.45 -0.01
CA GLY A 247 12.10 9.90 -1.00
C GLY A 247 11.97 8.38 -1.15
N LEU A 248 10.75 7.86 -1.03
CA LEU A 248 10.42 6.46 -1.18
C LEU A 248 9.74 6.21 -2.53
N ARG A 249 9.87 5.00 -3.08
CA ARG A 249 9.21 4.57 -4.31
C ARG A 249 7.85 3.94 -4.01
N ASN A 250 7.84 2.74 -3.43
CA ASN A 250 6.60 2.01 -3.12
C ASN A 250 6.74 1.16 -1.86
N PRO A 251 6.76 1.77 -0.68
CA PRO A 251 6.80 1.05 0.58
C PRO A 251 5.44 0.39 0.85
N GLN A 252 5.36 -0.94 0.74
CA GLN A 252 4.13 -1.71 0.95
C GLN A 252 4.08 -2.40 2.31
N GLY A 253 5.21 -2.62 2.96
CA GLY A 253 5.29 -3.11 4.32
C GLY A 253 5.71 -2.02 5.30
N LEU A 254 5.10 -2.00 6.48
CA LEU A 254 5.56 -1.24 7.65
C LEU A 254 5.43 -2.12 8.89
N THR A 255 6.43 -2.08 9.75
CA THR A 255 6.36 -2.76 11.05
C THR A 255 7.32 -2.12 12.05
N PHE A 256 6.92 -2.11 13.32
CA PHE A 256 7.85 -1.82 14.40
C PHE A 256 8.51 -3.13 14.86
N GLY A 257 9.84 -3.13 14.90
CA GLY A 257 10.60 -4.21 15.51
C GLY A 257 10.52 -4.17 17.05
N PRO A 258 11.01 -5.22 17.74
CA PRO A 258 10.99 -5.30 19.20
C PRO A 258 11.73 -4.15 19.90
N SER A 259 12.69 -3.54 19.23
CA SER A 259 13.44 -2.36 19.72
C SER A 259 12.70 -1.03 19.56
N GLY A 260 11.48 -1.03 19.00
CA GLY A 260 10.72 0.18 18.69
C GLY A 260 11.18 0.91 17.43
N LEU A 261 12.07 0.32 16.63
CA LEU A 261 12.49 0.85 15.34
C LEU A 261 11.45 0.52 14.28
N LEU A 262 11.16 1.48 13.41
CA LEU A 262 10.23 1.32 12.30
C LEU A 262 10.98 0.84 11.06
N TYR A 263 10.47 -0.22 10.45
CA TYR A 263 10.98 -0.78 9.20
C TYR A 263 9.93 -0.71 8.11
N ALA A 264 10.37 -0.49 6.88
CA ALA A 264 9.56 -0.63 5.68
C ALA A 264 10.16 -1.69 4.75
N SER A 265 9.31 -2.43 4.04
CA SER A 265 9.72 -3.14 2.84
C SER A 265 9.29 -2.33 1.63
N GLU A 266 10.21 -2.11 0.72
CA GLU A 266 10.02 -1.25 -0.44
C GLU A 266 10.32 -1.99 -1.74
N HIS A 267 9.48 -1.79 -2.75
CA HIS A 267 9.73 -2.31 -4.09
C HIS A 267 10.69 -1.42 -4.85
N GLY A 268 11.75 -2.01 -5.33
CA GLY A 268 12.66 -1.42 -6.31
C GLY A 268 12.06 -1.34 -7.72
N PRO A 269 12.74 -0.65 -8.66
CA PRO A 269 12.22 -0.44 -10.01
C PRO A 269 12.23 -1.68 -10.92
N SER A 270 13.15 -2.59 -10.73
CA SER A 270 13.25 -3.87 -11.46
C SER A 270 14.03 -4.90 -10.64
N THR A 271 14.88 -4.40 -9.78
CA THR A 271 15.68 -5.06 -8.76
C THR A 271 15.70 -4.11 -7.57
N ASP A 272 16.53 -4.40 -6.59
CA ASP A 272 16.74 -3.51 -5.45
C ASP A 272 15.48 -3.33 -4.57
N ASP A 273 14.70 -4.41 -4.42
CA ASP A 273 13.76 -4.49 -3.31
C ASP A 273 14.54 -4.39 -2.00
N GLU A 274 14.11 -3.53 -1.09
CA GLU A 274 14.89 -3.20 0.09
C GLU A 274 14.08 -3.23 1.39
N ILE A 275 14.81 -3.31 2.50
CA ILE A 275 14.27 -3.11 3.85
C ILE A 275 14.90 -1.87 4.44
N ASP A 276 14.08 -0.85 4.62
CA ASP A 276 14.50 0.43 5.14
C ASP A 276 14.28 0.55 6.64
N LEU A 277 15.25 1.13 7.34
CA LEU A 277 15.07 1.63 8.70
C LEU A 277 14.51 3.04 8.62
N ILE A 278 13.20 3.18 8.84
CA ILE A 278 12.50 4.46 8.70
C ILE A 278 12.73 5.36 9.91
N GLN A 279 13.29 6.55 9.65
CA GLN A 279 13.64 7.54 10.67
C GLN A 279 13.02 8.91 10.37
N ALA A 280 12.69 9.65 11.42
CA ALA A 280 12.09 10.97 11.32
C ALA A 280 12.95 11.94 10.48
N GLY A 281 12.34 12.59 9.50
CA GLY A 281 12.96 13.61 8.66
C GLY A 281 13.96 13.10 7.64
N LYS A 282 14.16 11.78 7.51
CA LYS A 282 15.14 11.21 6.58
C LYS A 282 14.59 11.13 5.16
N ASN A 283 15.52 11.29 4.20
CA ASN A 283 15.32 11.11 2.76
C ASN A 283 15.94 9.78 2.33
N TYR A 284 15.15 8.95 1.66
CA TYR A 284 15.54 7.62 1.18
C TYR A 284 16.00 7.63 -0.28
N GLY A 285 16.00 8.80 -0.91
CA GLY A 285 16.74 9.06 -2.14
C GLY A 285 15.96 8.84 -3.44
N TRP A 286 14.86 8.07 -3.45
CA TRP A 286 14.09 7.87 -4.67
C TRP A 286 13.60 9.21 -5.25
N PRO A 287 13.71 9.47 -6.56
CA PRO A 287 14.17 8.55 -7.62
C PRO A 287 15.68 8.69 -7.96
N HIS A 288 16.45 9.45 -7.22
CA HIS A 288 17.87 9.68 -7.51
C HIS A 288 18.77 8.54 -7.06
N VAL A 289 18.30 7.75 -6.10
CA VAL A 289 18.96 6.54 -5.60
C VAL A 289 17.93 5.44 -5.52
N ALA A 290 18.30 4.23 -5.92
CA ALA A 290 17.54 3.00 -5.73
C ALA A 290 18.52 1.89 -5.39
N GLY A 291 18.30 1.24 -4.23
CA GLY A 291 19.08 0.10 -3.77
C GLY A 291 20.57 0.36 -3.62
N TYR A 292 21.33 -0.67 -3.88
CA TYR A 292 22.77 -0.68 -3.70
C TYR A 292 23.50 -0.04 -4.90
N ASN A 293 24.58 0.69 -4.63
CA ASN A 293 25.37 1.36 -5.67
C ASN A 293 26.27 0.38 -6.43
N ASP A 294 25.70 -0.54 -7.20
CA ASP A 294 26.42 -1.58 -7.94
C ASP A 294 26.29 -1.51 -9.45
N ASP A 295 25.63 -0.50 -9.99
CA ASP A 295 25.43 -0.26 -11.43
C ASP A 295 24.58 -1.30 -12.17
N ARG A 296 23.85 -2.17 -11.48
CA ARG A 296 23.38 -3.38 -12.11
C ARG A 296 22.03 -3.31 -12.80
N SER A 297 21.17 -2.38 -12.63
CA SER A 297 19.90 -2.54 -13.33
C SER A 297 18.91 -1.42 -13.19
N TYR A 298 19.34 -0.33 -12.65
CA TYR A 298 18.46 0.80 -12.51
C TYR A 298 18.77 1.85 -13.58
N ALA A 299 17.80 2.09 -14.42
CA ALA A 299 17.78 3.22 -15.33
C ALA A 299 16.66 4.16 -14.91
N TYR A 300 17.03 5.36 -14.56
CA TYR A 300 16.09 6.42 -14.22
C TYR A 300 16.28 7.60 -15.15
N ALA A 301 15.16 8.12 -15.65
CA ALA A 301 15.13 9.39 -16.35
C ALA A 301 14.18 10.35 -15.62
N ASN A 302 14.67 11.50 -15.21
CA ASN A 302 13.83 12.55 -14.64
C ASN A 302 13.08 13.29 -15.76
N TRP A 303 11.97 12.71 -16.19
CA TRP A 303 11.14 13.23 -17.26
C TRP A 303 10.61 14.64 -16.97
N SER A 304 10.29 14.92 -15.72
CA SER A 304 9.78 16.23 -15.30
C SER A 304 10.83 17.35 -15.37
N ALA A 305 12.11 17.00 -15.33
CA ALA A 305 13.22 17.95 -15.47
C ALA A 305 13.75 18.03 -16.91
N SER A 306 13.23 17.23 -17.84
CA SER A 306 13.67 17.27 -19.23
C SER A 306 13.14 18.51 -19.94
N SER A 307 14.00 19.16 -20.76
CA SER A 307 13.59 20.23 -21.68
C SER A 307 12.83 19.70 -22.91
N THR A 308 12.92 18.39 -23.18
CA THR A 308 12.16 17.73 -24.25
C THR A 308 10.82 17.27 -23.67
N PRO A 309 9.69 17.56 -24.33
CA PRO A 309 8.39 17.07 -23.88
C PRO A 309 8.41 15.55 -23.72
N CYS A 310 7.87 15.05 -22.63
CA CYS A 310 7.90 13.63 -22.28
C CYS A 310 7.35 12.74 -23.42
N ALA A 311 6.27 13.15 -24.07
CA ALA A 311 5.68 12.41 -25.20
C ALA A 311 6.63 12.29 -26.42
N SER A 312 7.70 13.08 -26.47
CA SER A 312 8.71 13.08 -27.54
C SER A 312 10.01 12.41 -27.10
N LEU A 313 10.09 11.90 -25.89
CA LEU A 313 11.28 11.22 -25.38
C LEU A 313 11.25 9.75 -25.81
N GLU A 314 12.34 9.31 -26.43
CA GLU A 314 12.55 7.87 -26.64
C GLU A 314 12.87 7.19 -25.29
N PHE A 315 12.23 6.07 -25.05
CA PHE A 315 12.42 5.28 -23.84
C PHE A 315 13.75 4.51 -23.92
N THR A 316 14.84 5.20 -23.67
CA THR A 316 16.16 4.58 -23.55
C THR A 316 16.55 4.50 -22.09
N TYR A 317 16.58 3.29 -21.55
CA TYR A 317 17.15 3.05 -20.23
C TYR A 317 18.67 3.25 -20.28
N THR A 318 19.15 4.41 -19.87
CA THR A 318 20.58 4.65 -19.70
C THR A 318 20.89 4.95 -18.24
N THR A 319 21.63 4.07 -17.67
CA THR A 319 21.90 3.90 -16.25
C THR A 319 22.65 5.00 -15.50
N PRO A 320 23.55 5.81 -16.07
CA PRO A 320 24.43 6.62 -15.22
C PRO A 320 23.84 7.91 -14.69
N GLN A 321 22.69 8.33 -15.16
CA GLN A 321 22.15 9.68 -14.89
C GLN A 321 21.29 9.74 -13.62
N ALA A 322 21.03 8.62 -13.00
CA ALA A 322 20.19 8.54 -11.82
C ALA A 322 20.94 8.78 -10.51
N ARG A 323 22.25 9.00 -10.58
CA ARG A 323 23.04 9.13 -9.37
C ARG A 323 23.47 10.56 -9.12
N PRO A 324 23.44 11.01 -7.84
CA PRO A 324 24.02 12.29 -7.48
C PRO A 324 25.53 12.29 -7.67
#